data_50308454f66c719f9e3de1113a7c5bed
#
_entry.id   50308454f66c719f9e3de1113a7c5bed
#
_cell.length_a   1.000
_cell.length_b   1.000
_cell.length_c   1.000
_cell.angle_alpha   90.00
_cell.angle_beta   90.00
_cell.angle_gamma   90.00
#
_symmetry.space_group_name_H-M   'P 1'
#
loop_
_entity.id
_entity.type
_entity.pdbx_description
1 polymer ?
#
loop_
_entity_poly.entity_id
_entity_poly.type
_entity_poly.pdbx_seq_one_letter_code
_entity_poly.pdbx_strand_id
1 'polypeptide(L)'
;MAISSAICNSFKQEILVGTHNFTASSGNTFKIALFTSSASLGAGTTAYSTSNEISNTSGSAYSAGGATLTSTTPALSGSTAVCDFADVSYTSASFTANGCLIYNDTNGDRAVCAIAFGSDKTVTSGTFTIQFPTADASNAIIRIA
;
A
#
# COMPACT_ATOMS: atom_id res chain seq x y z
N MET A 1 2.58 -5.63 -19.22
CA MET A 1 1.98 -5.24 -17.94
C MET A 1 3.08 -4.80 -17.01
N ALA A 2 2.86 -3.74 -16.25
CA ALA A 2 3.89 -3.21 -15.37
C ALA A 2 3.26 -2.52 -14.18
N ILE A 3 4.01 -2.52 -13.06
CA ILE A 3 3.67 -1.74 -11.87
C ILE A 3 4.55 -0.49 -11.89
N SER A 4 3.92 0.67 -11.80
CA SER A 4 4.61 1.97 -11.72
C SER A 4 4.27 2.64 -10.40
N SER A 5 5.29 3.12 -9.69
CA SER A 5 5.07 3.84 -8.43
C SER A 5 4.39 5.18 -8.71
N ALA A 6 3.21 5.37 -8.13
CA ALA A 6 2.44 6.60 -8.28
C ALA A 6 1.36 6.71 -7.20
N ILE A 7 1.06 7.94 -6.79
CA ILE A 7 -0.19 8.27 -6.13
C ILE A 7 -1.30 8.19 -7.19
N CYS A 8 -2.39 7.47 -6.89
CA CYS A 8 -3.49 7.29 -7.83
C CYS A 8 -4.21 8.61 -8.12
N ASN A 9 -4.58 8.83 -9.38
CA ASN A 9 -5.25 10.08 -9.77
C ASN A 9 -6.60 10.24 -9.07
N SER A 10 -7.38 9.15 -8.95
CA SER A 10 -8.66 9.16 -8.23
C SER A 10 -8.48 9.55 -6.77
N PHE A 11 -7.43 9.06 -6.11
CA PHE A 11 -7.13 9.41 -4.72
C PHE A 11 -6.99 10.92 -4.51
N LYS A 12 -6.34 11.61 -5.45
CA LYS A 12 -6.12 13.06 -5.35
C LYS A 12 -7.44 13.83 -5.30
N GLN A 13 -8.41 13.41 -6.09
CA GLN A 13 -9.75 14.01 -6.08
C GLN A 13 -10.54 13.58 -4.85
N GLU A 14 -10.46 12.32 -4.49
CA GLU A 14 -11.21 11.73 -3.37
C GLU A 14 -10.79 12.31 -2.02
N ILE A 15 -9.51 12.68 -1.85
CA ILE A 15 -9.06 13.30 -0.60
C ILE A 15 -9.64 14.70 -0.42
N LEU A 16 -9.90 15.40 -1.52
CA LEU A 16 -10.50 16.74 -1.48
C LEU A 16 -11.98 16.72 -1.10
N VAL A 17 -12.64 15.60 -1.25
CA VAL A 17 -14.05 15.41 -0.84
C VAL A 17 -14.20 14.59 0.45
N GLY A 18 -13.08 14.28 1.11
CA GLY A 18 -13.08 13.63 2.42
C GLY A 18 -13.33 12.12 2.38
N THR A 19 -13.10 11.46 1.26
CA THR A 19 -13.29 10.00 1.13
C THR A 19 -12.27 9.21 1.95
N HIS A 20 -11.07 9.73 2.12
CA HIS A 20 -9.97 9.06 2.83
C HIS A 20 -9.63 9.77 4.13
N ASN A 21 -9.74 9.05 5.24
CA ASN A 21 -9.39 9.54 6.58
C ASN A 21 -8.27 8.67 7.17
N PHE A 22 -7.07 9.22 7.27
CA PHE A 22 -5.88 8.52 7.76
C PHE A 22 -5.67 8.62 9.27
N THR A 23 -6.61 9.18 10.02
CA THR A 23 -6.50 9.30 11.48
C THR A 23 -6.37 7.91 12.10
N ALA A 24 -5.39 7.74 13.00
CA ALA A 24 -5.19 6.49 13.70
C ALA A 24 -6.43 6.11 14.53
N SER A 25 -6.78 4.83 14.54
CA SER A 25 -7.89 4.23 15.29
C SER A 25 -9.30 4.67 14.88
N SER A 26 -9.53 5.96 14.65
CA SER A 26 -10.87 6.48 14.30
C SER A 26 -11.05 6.77 12.81
N GLY A 27 -9.98 6.68 12.02
CA GLY A 27 -10.03 6.84 10.58
C GLY A 27 -10.46 5.58 9.83
N ASN A 28 -10.20 5.57 8.53
CA ASN A 28 -10.50 4.40 7.70
C ASN A 28 -9.48 3.29 7.93
N THR A 29 -9.88 2.06 7.57
CA THR A 29 -8.98 0.91 7.49
C THR A 29 -8.33 0.89 6.12
N PHE A 30 -7.02 0.95 6.08
CA PHE A 30 -6.23 0.81 4.86
C PHE A 30 -5.56 -0.56 4.84
N LYS A 31 -5.40 -1.11 3.65
CA LYS A 31 -4.72 -2.39 3.43
C LYS A 31 -3.64 -2.26 2.37
N ILE A 32 -2.69 -3.19 2.40
CA ILE A 32 -1.63 -3.30 1.40
C ILE A 32 -1.68 -4.70 0.79
N ALA A 33 -1.96 -4.79 -0.50
CA ALA A 33 -1.97 -6.03 -1.26
C ALA A 33 -0.73 -6.13 -2.15
N LEU A 34 -0.20 -7.34 -2.29
CA LEU A 34 1.01 -7.63 -3.06
C LEU A 34 0.65 -8.22 -4.42
N PHE A 35 1.40 -7.86 -5.45
CA PHE A 35 1.10 -8.25 -6.82
C PHE A 35 2.32 -8.82 -7.54
N THR A 36 2.05 -9.72 -8.50
CA THR A 36 3.05 -10.27 -9.39
C THR A 36 3.45 -9.26 -10.47
N SER A 37 4.53 -9.56 -11.20
CA SER A 37 4.98 -8.74 -12.34
C SER A 37 3.98 -8.66 -13.49
N SER A 38 2.96 -9.52 -13.51
CA SER A 38 1.89 -9.47 -14.52
C SER A 38 0.83 -8.41 -14.23
N ALA A 39 0.84 -7.80 -13.04
CA ALA A 39 -0.11 -6.75 -12.69
C ALA A 39 0.16 -5.46 -13.46
N SER A 40 -0.90 -4.71 -13.69
CA SER A 40 -0.83 -3.36 -14.27
C SER A 40 -1.39 -2.38 -13.24
N LEU A 41 -0.51 -1.73 -12.50
CA LEU A 41 -0.85 -0.78 -11.45
C LEU A 41 -0.07 0.52 -11.65
N GLY A 42 -0.69 1.63 -11.30
CA GLY A 42 -0.05 2.94 -11.41
C GLY A 42 -1.04 4.09 -11.14
N ALA A 43 -0.74 5.26 -11.68
CA ALA A 43 -1.56 6.46 -11.47
C ALA A 43 -3.03 6.30 -11.90
N GLY A 44 -3.30 5.44 -12.88
CA GLY A 44 -4.67 5.18 -13.37
C GLY A 44 -5.46 4.14 -12.57
N THR A 45 -4.86 3.49 -11.58
CA THR A 45 -5.55 2.50 -10.74
C THR A 45 -6.57 3.20 -9.85
N THR A 46 -7.81 2.69 -9.85
CA THR A 46 -8.92 3.32 -9.11
C THR A 46 -9.38 2.51 -7.90
N ALA A 47 -9.18 1.20 -7.92
CA ALA A 47 -9.59 0.31 -6.84
C ALA A 47 -8.74 -0.96 -6.79
N TYR A 48 -8.76 -1.62 -5.64
CA TYR A 48 -8.18 -2.95 -5.50
C TYR A 48 -8.98 -3.97 -6.30
N SER A 49 -8.28 -4.93 -6.87
CA SER A 49 -8.86 -6.16 -7.42
C SER A 49 -7.88 -7.30 -7.20
N THR A 50 -8.38 -8.53 -7.27
CA THR A 50 -7.56 -9.73 -7.10
C THR A 50 -6.74 -10.10 -8.35
N SER A 51 -6.90 -9.36 -9.44
CA SER A 51 -6.19 -9.65 -10.71
C SER A 51 -4.68 -9.53 -10.54
N ASN A 52 -3.98 -10.65 -10.73
CA ASN A 52 -2.52 -10.74 -10.59
C ASN A 52 -1.99 -10.45 -9.17
N GLU A 53 -2.85 -10.48 -8.17
CA GLU A 53 -2.43 -10.54 -6.77
C GLU A 53 -1.64 -11.82 -6.54
N ILE A 54 -0.65 -11.80 -5.65
CA ILE A 54 0.06 -13.02 -5.30
C ILE A 54 -0.90 -14.02 -4.66
N SER A 55 -0.72 -15.30 -4.99
CA SER A 55 -1.59 -16.32 -4.43
C SER A 55 -1.17 -16.73 -3.04
N ASN A 56 -2.15 -17.11 -2.23
CA ASN A 56 -1.95 -17.81 -0.99
C ASN A 56 -1.36 -19.19 -1.29
N THR A 57 -0.08 -19.36 -0.98
CA THR A 57 0.54 -20.70 -1.06
C THR A 57 0.49 -21.35 0.32
N SER A 58 0.40 -22.67 0.35
CA SER A 58 0.44 -23.42 1.60
C SER A 58 1.69 -23.05 2.39
N GLY A 59 1.51 -22.62 3.63
CA GLY A 59 2.59 -22.16 4.49
C GLY A 59 2.98 -20.69 4.32
N SER A 60 2.31 -19.94 3.44
CA SER A 60 2.51 -18.51 3.33
C SER A 60 1.71 -17.73 4.38
N ALA A 61 2.30 -16.69 4.92
CA ALA A 61 1.61 -15.76 5.82
C ALA A 61 0.72 -14.75 5.07
N TYR A 62 0.69 -14.80 3.74
CA TYR A 62 -0.10 -13.88 2.93
C TYR A 62 -1.52 -14.41 2.70
N SER A 63 -2.51 -13.54 2.83
CA SER A 63 -3.90 -13.81 2.48
C SER A 63 -4.38 -12.81 1.43
N ALA A 64 -5.27 -13.24 0.53
CA ALA A 64 -5.87 -12.36 -0.48
C ALA A 64 -6.47 -11.10 0.17
N GLY A 65 -6.28 -9.96 -0.45
CA GLY A 65 -6.60 -8.65 0.10
C GLY A 65 -5.45 -8.00 0.86
N GLY A 66 -4.44 -8.79 1.22
CA GLY A 66 -3.23 -8.29 1.88
C GLY A 66 -3.38 -8.05 3.37
N ALA A 67 -2.46 -7.29 3.93
CA ALA A 67 -2.41 -6.98 5.36
C ALA A 67 -3.11 -5.66 5.66
N THR A 68 -3.75 -5.60 6.82
CA THR A 68 -4.27 -4.33 7.36
C THR A 68 -3.11 -3.47 7.83
N LEU A 69 -3.10 -2.21 7.39
CA LEU A 69 -2.11 -1.23 7.80
C LEU A 69 -2.51 -0.57 9.12
N THR A 70 -1.51 -0.27 9.93
CA THR A 70 -1.70 0.54 11.14
C THR A 70 -1.32 1.98 10.81
N SER A 71 -2.32 2.85 10.73
CA SER A 71 -2.12 4.25 10.42
C SER A 71 -1.53 5.02 11.59
N THR A 72 -0.61 5.91 11.29
CA THR A 72 -0.20 6.99 12.19
C THR A 72 -1.02 8.23 11.82
N THR A 73 -1.60 8.91 12.79
CA THR A 73 -2.38 10.13 12.50
C THR A 73 -1.53 11.13 11.73
N PRO A 74 -2.03 11.64 10.59
CA PRO A 74 -1.28 12.61 9.79
C PRO A 74 -0.85 13.83 10.60
N ALA A 75 0.34 14.32 10.31
CA ALA A 75 0.94 15.45 11.00
C ALA A 75 1.62 16.40 10.02
N LEU A 76 2.05 17.55 10.50
CA LEU A 76 2.86 18.48 9.74
C LEU A 76 4.34 18.24 10.01
N SER A 77 5.12 18.20 8.94
CA SER A 77 6.57 18.29 8.95
C SER A 77 6.94 19.60 8.26
N GLY A 78 7.18 20.65 9.05
CA GLY A 78 7.25 22.01 8.51
C GLY A 78 5.89 22.45 7.95
N SER A 79 5.86 22.78 6.67
CA SER A 79 4.63 23.17 5.95
C SER A 79 4.01 22.01 5.13
N THR A 80 4.57 20.81 5.22
CA THR A 80 4.14 19.64 4.46
C THR A 80 3.35 18.69 5.35
N ALA A 81 2.12 18.34 4.93
CA ALA A 81 1.34 17.30 5.58
C ALA A 81 1.87 15.92 5.17
N VAL A 82 2.06 15.04 6.14
CA VAL A 82 2.62 13.71 5.92
C VAL A 82 1.74 12.63 6.52
N CYS A 83 1.67 11.48 5.82
CA CYS A 83 1.05 10.26 6.31
C CYS A 83 2.11 9.18 6.53
N ASP A 84 1.83 8.26 7.44
CA ASP A 84 2.69 7.13 7.73
C ASP A 84 1.88 5.91 8.18
N PHE A 85 2.49 4.74 8.01
CA PHE A 85 1.98 3.46 8.52
C PHE A 85 3.11 2.72 9.21
N ALA A 86 2.76 1.89 10.19
CA ALA A 86 3.72 0.95 10.76
C ALA A 86 4.19 -0.05 9.70
N ASP A 87 5.43 -0.49 9.79
CA ASP A 87 6.00 -1.49 8.90
C ASP A 87 5.18 -2.79 8.95
N VAL A 88 5.12 -3.50 7.83
CA VAL A 88 4.37 -4.75 7.69
C VAL A 88 5.34 -5.90 7.49
N SER A 89 5.20 -6.96 8.29
CA SER A 89 6.00 -8.17 8.16
C SER A 89 5.11 -9.38 7.95
N TYR A 90 5.49 -10.21 6.97
CA TYR A 90 4.91 -11.52 6.72
C TYR A 90 5.92 -12.58 7.15
N THR A 91 5.64 -13.27 8.25
CA THR A 91 6.51 -14.32 8.80
C THR A 91 6.17 -15.69 8.23
N SER A 92 7.13 -16.60 8.18
CA SER A 92 6.95 -17.94 7.59
C SER A 92 6.40 -17.85 6.15
N ALA A 93 6.89 -16.88 5.39
CA ALA A 93 6.39 -16.56 4.08
C ALA A 93 7.18 -17.25 2.97
N SER A 94 6.47 -17.61 1.90
CA SER A 94 7.05 -18.16 0.67
C SER A 94 6.23 -17.63 -0.51
N PHE A 95 6.74 -16.56 -1.14
CA PHE A 95 6.09 -15.96 -2.31
C PHE A 95 7.05 -15.07 -3.08
N THR A 96 6.63 -14.65 -4.27
CA THR A 96 7.32 -13.63 -5.08
C THR A 96 6.35 -12.49 -5.37
N ALA A 97 6.78 -11.27 -5.08
CA ALA A 97 6.01 -10.06 -5.36
C ALA A 97 6.85 -9.05 -6.15
N ASN A 98 6.20 -8.29 -7.03
CA ASN A 98 6.85 -7.27 -7.87
C ASN A 98 6.46 -5.85 -7.46
N GLY A 99 5.36 -5.70 -6.73
CA GLY A 99 4.89 -4.42 -6.24
C GLY A 99 3.67 -4.57 -5.34
N CYS A 100 3.12 -3.45 -4.92
CA CYS A 100 1.96 -3.43 -4.03
C CYS A 100 0.99 -2.29 -4.36
N LEU A 101 -0.22 -2.42 -3.83
CA LEU A 101 -1.25 -1.38 -3.85
C LEU A 101 -1.71 -1.13 -2.42
N ILE A 102 -1.70 0.14 -2.00
CA ILE A 102 -2.38 0.59 -0.78
C ILE A 102 -3.77 1.04 -1.19
N TYR A 103 -4.79 0.58 -0.46
CA TYR A 103 -6.18 0.92 -0.75
C TYR A 103 -7.00 1.08 0.53
N ASN A 104 -8.14 1.75 0.39
CA ASN A 104 -9.06 2.04 1.49
C ASN A 104 -10.14 0.98 1.57
N ASP A 105 -9.99 0.02 2.47
CA ASP A 105 -10.92 -1.09 2.68
C ASP A 105 -12.29 -0.62 3.23
N THR A 106 -12.33 0.49 3.94
CA THR A 106 -13.58 1.04 4.48
C THR A 106 -14.47 1.62 3.38
N ASN A 107 -13.88 2.30 2.41
CA ASN A 107 -14.62 3.06 1.40
C ASN A 107 -14.47 2.45 -0.01
N GLY A 108 -14.99 1.24 -0.20
CA GLY A 108 -15.13 0.62 -1.52
C GLY A 108 -13.81 0.21 -2.17
N ASP A 109 -12.83 -0.16 -1.38
CA ASP A 109 -11.51 -0.63 -1.85
C ASP A 109 -10.79 0.36 -2.77
N ARG A 110 -11.04 1.66 -2.61
CA ARG A 110 -10.49 2.73 -3.44
C ARG A 110 -8.97 2.81 -3.33
N ALA A 111 -8.30 2.85 -4.46
CA ALA A 111 -6.85 2.86 -4.53
C ALA A 111 -6.26 4.18 -3.99
N VAL A 112 -5.18 4.07 -3.23
CA VAL A 112 -4.42 5.22 -2.71
C VAL A 112 -3.15 5.42 -3.51
N CYS A 113 -2.26 4.42 -3.52
CA CYS A 113 -1.03 4.48 -4.29
C CYS A 113 -0.55 3.08 -4.68
N ALA A 114 0.11 3.00 -5.83
CA ALA A 114 0.83 1.83 -6.29
C ALA A 114 2.32 2.02 -6.07
N ILE A 115 3.03 0.95 -5.73
CA ILE A 115 4.48 0.98 -5.49
C ILE A 115 5.12 -0.19 -6.22
N ALA A 116 6.03 0.12 -7.13
CA ALA A 116 6.86 -0.87 -7.80
C ALA A 116 8.10 -1.18 -6.96
N PHE A 117 8.43 -2.46 -6.82
CA PHE A 117 9.66 -2.88 -6.13
C PHE A 117 10.90 -2.85 -7.02
N GLY A 118 10.71 -2.54 -8.30
CA GLY A 118 11.79 -2.46 -9.30
C GLY A 118 12.19 -3.82 -9.90
N SER A 119 11.96 -4.89 -9.19
CA SER A 119 12.19 -6.28 -9.62
C SER A 119 11.39 -7.22 -8.74
N ASP A 120 11.31 -8.49 -9.15
CA ASP A 120 10.72 -9.53 -8.30
C ASP A 120 11.49 -9.66 -6.99
N LYS A 121 10.74 -9.66 -5.89
CA LYS A 121 11.25 -9.91 -4.55
C LYS A 121 10.70 -11.23 -4.06
N THR A 122 11.59 -12.18 -3.79
CA THR A 122 11.23 -13.54 -3.39
C THR A 122 11.62 -13.79 -1.95
N VAL A 123 10.71 -14.38 -1.19
CA VAL A 123 10.97 -14.93 0.13
C VAL A 123 10.66 -16.42 0.11
N THR A 124 11.49 -17.21 0.79
CA THR A 124 11.31 -18.66 0.93
C THR A 124 11.46 -19.05 2.38
N SER A 125 10.39 -19.54 2.98
CA SER A 125 10.33 -19.95 4.39
C SER A 125 10.97 -18.92 5.33
N GLY A 126 10.66 -17.65 5.12
CA GLY A 126 11.29 -16.53 5.84
C GLY A 126 10.33 -15.38 6.12
N THR A 127 10.90 -14.24 6.46
CA THR A 127 10.15 -13.01 6.74
C THR A 127 10.30 -12.03 5.58
N PHE A 128 9.16 -11.55 5.07
CA PHE A 128 9.11 -10.48 4.08
C PHE A 128 8.60 -9.22 4.78
N THR A 129 9.41 -8.17 4.79
CA THR A 129 9.06 -6.92 5.47
C THR A 129 8.91 -5.78 4.46
N ILE A 130 7.82 -5.03 4.58
CA ILE A 130 7.62 -3.77 3.88
C ILE A 130 7.92 -2.66 4.88
N GLN A 131 8.97 -1.92 4.64
CA GLN A 131 9.41 -0.79 5.46
C GLN A 131 8.91 0.50 4.84
N PHE A 132 8.13 1.27 5.59
CA PHE A 132 7.70 2.59 5.14
C PHE A 132 8.80 3.62 5.37
N PRO A 133 8.92 4.62 4.47
CA PRO A 133 9.92 5.67 4.64
C PRO A 133 9.62 6.55 5.84
N THR A 134 10.62 7.26 6.32
CA THR A 134 10.48 8.23 7.42
C THR A 134 9.39 9.25 7.10
N ALA A 135 8.54 9.53 8.10
CA ALA A 135 7.42 10.46 7.96
C ALA A 135 7.90 11.91 8.08
N ASP A 136 8.57 12.39 7.07
CA ASP A 136 9.06 13.77 6.98
C ASP A 136 8.67 14.42 5.64
N ALA A 137 8.95 15.71 5.51
CA ALA A 137 8.59 16.49 4.32
C ALA A 137 9.25 16.01 3.02
N SER A 138 10.31 15.19 3.11
CA SER A 138 11.06 14.72 1.94
C SER A 138 10.78 13.26 1.59
N ASN A 139 10.41 12.43 2.56
CA ASN A 139 10.43 10.98 2.41
C ASN A 139 9.09 10.28 2.63
N ALA A 140 8.15 10.87 3.39
CA ALA A 140 6.90 10.22 3.75
C ALA A 140 6.19 9.58 2.56
N ILE A 141 5.49 8.46 2.80
CA ILE A 141 4.81 7.69 1.75
C ILE A 141 3.73 8.52 1.04
N ILE A 142 3.07 9.42 1.74
CA ILE A 142 2.12 10.39 1.18
C ILE A 142 2.45 11.76 1.75
N ARG A 143 2.58 12.75 0.87
CA ARG A 143 2.91 14.13 1.23
C ARG A 143 2.03 15.10 0.47
N ILE A 144 1.61 16.14 1.16
CA ILE A 144 0.94 17.30 0.54
C ILE A 144 1.72 18.53 0.97
N ALA A 145 2.45 19.08 0.01
CA ALA A 145 3.32 20.24 0.21
C ALA A 145 2.60 21.55 -0.14
#